data_a68498e00b0052fc8c55f59bdf871e27
#
_entry.id   a68498e00b0052fc8c55f59bdf871e27
#
_cell.length_a   1.000
_cell.length_b   1.000
_cell.length_c   1.000
_cell.angle_alpha   90.00
_cell.angle_beta   90.00
_cell.angle_gamma   90.00
#
_symmetry.space_group_name_H-M   'P 1'
#
loop_
_entity.id
_entity.type
_entity.pdbx_description
1 polymer ?
#
loop_
_entity_poly.entity_id
_entity_poly.type
_entity_poly.pdbx_seq_one_letter_code
_entity_poly.pdbx_strand_id
1 'polypeptide(L)'
;TKDDKAILFDERGVCSYCHRYDRLVTKRLHLDRDRTKELDQLIARVRKERRHSKYDCLLGVSGGVDSTYVAIKLKERGLNPLLVHLDNGWNSELSVRNIQSIVDHLQLDLHTYVVDWSEFRDIQLAFLRASVVDIELVTDHAIVACLYNLANELGIKYIISGDNFTTEGVMPKGWTHEKSDLLNIRYIARAFAGRKLRTYPRLSYLRRQYLVLLKGIKVVPILNYMDYDKVLAKQEISTKLGWKDYMTKHGESIFTRFYQNHILPVKFHVDKRKAHLSALIC
;
A
#
# COMPACT_ATOMS: atom_id res chain seq x y z
N THR A 1 17.38 -10.81 -6.14
CA THR A 1 17.90 -11.75 -5.14
C THR A 1 18.00 -13.17 -5.71
N LYS A 2 19.04 -13.93 -5.31
CA LYS A 2 19.25 -15.33 -5.71
C LYS A 2 18.21 -16.30 -5.11
N ASP A 3 17.42 -15.86 -4.15
CA ASP A 3 16.35 -16.66 -3.55
C ASP A 3 15.17 -16.91 -4.52
N ASP A 4 15.09 -16.12 -5.60
CA ASP A 4 14.12 -16.36 -6.67
C ASP A 4 14.73 -17.30 -7.72
N LYS A 5 14.13 -18.47 -7.87
CA LYS A 5 14.56 -19.49 -8.84
C LYS A 5 14.37 -19.06 -10.31
N ALA A 6 13.54 -18.04 -10.56
CA ALA A 6 13.28 -17.50 -11.89
C ALA A 6 14.22 -16.36 -12.30
N ILE A 7 15.20 -16.01 -11.45
CA ILE A 7 16.18 -14.97 -11.78
C ILE A 7 17.10 -15.44 -12.92
N LEU A 8 17.26 -14.58 -13.92
CA LEU A 8 18.18 -14.82 -15.03
C LEU A 8 19.27 -13.76 -15.01
N PHE A 9 20.47 -14.11 -15.44
CA PHE A 9 21.59 -13.21 -15.60
C PHE A 9 22.03 -13.17 -17.06
N ASP A 10 22.38 -11.99 -17.56
CA ASP A 10 22.99 -11.84 -18.89
C ASP A 10 24.50 -12.13 -18.85
N GLU A 11 25.15 -12.02 -20.01
CA GLU A 11 26.60 -12.27 -20.18
C GLU A 11 27.47 -11.31 -19.34
N ARG A 12 26.94 -10.15 -18.96
CA ARG A 12 27.62 -9.16 -18.11
C ARG A 12 27.33 -9.34 -16.62
N GLY A 13 26.56 -10.36 -16.27
CA GLY A 13 26.15 -10.64 -14.89
C GLY A 13 25.02 -9.74 -14.38
N VAL A 14 24.36 -8.97 -15.24
CA VAL A 14 23.21 -8.13 -14.87
C VAL A 14 21.94 -8.98 -14.80
N CYS A 15 21.21 -8.88 -13.71
CA CYS A 15 20.02 -9.73 -13.51
C CYS A 15 18.76 -9.19 -14.23
N SER A 16 17.84 -10.10 -14.53
CA SER A 16 16.56 -9.80 -15.17
C SER A 16 15.72 -8.75 -14.42
N TYR A 17 15.91 -8.61 -13.11
CA TYR A 17 15.24 -7.58 -12.29
C TYR A 17 15.85 -6.21 -12.48
N CYS A 18 17.18 -6.08 -12.58
CA CYS A 18 17.83 -4.81 -12.92
C CYS A 18 17.37 -4.34 -14.30
N HIS A 19 17.39 -5.22 -15.32
CA HIS A 19 16.86 -4.88 -16.64
C HIS A 19 15.37 -4.46 -16.61
N ARG A 20 14.58 -5.08 -15.73
CA ARG A 20 13.19 -4.67 -15.54
C ARG A 20 13.09 -3.30 -14.86
N TYR A 21 13.92 -3.04 -13.87
CA TYR A 21 13.99 -1.76 -13.19
C TYR A 21 14.34 -0.64 -14.18
N ASP A 22 15.43 -0.79 -14.93
CA ASP A 22 15.91 0.18 -15.91
C ASP A 22 14.83 0.55 -16.95
N ARG A 23 14.09 -0.45 -17.44
CA ARG A 23 13.00 -0.23 -18.39
C ARG A 23 11.81 0.53 -17.81
N LEU A 24 11.59 0.44 -16.51
CA LEU A 24 10.39 0.98 -15.86
C LEU A 24 10.64 2.28 -15.11
N VAL A 25 11.89 2.48 -14.63
CA VAL A 25 12.21 3.59 -13.72
C VAL A 25 11.87 4.95 -14.31
N THR A 26 12.31 5.22 -15.54
CA THR A 26 12.05 6.50 -16.23
C THR A 26 10.56 6.80 -16.31
N LYS A 27 9.77 5.81 -16.74
CA LYS A 27 8.32 5.95 -16.88
C LYS A 27 7.59 6.03 -15.54
N ARG A 28 8.01 5.24 -14.56
CA ARG A 28 7.35 5.16 -13.24
C ARG A 28 7.66 6.33 -12.34
N LEU A 29 8.88 6.85 -12.43
CA LEU A 29 9.30 8.04 -11.68
C LEU A 29 9.18 9.33 -12.50
N HIS A 30 8.59 9.28 -13.69
CA HIS A 30 8.40 10.46 -14.56
C HIS A 30 9.70 11.23 -14.83
N LEU A 31 10.85 10.52 -14.94
CA LEU A 31 12.17 11.15 -15.09
C LEU A 31 12.38 11.82 -16.44
N ASP A 32 11.56 11.50 -17.44
CA ASP A 32 11.53 12.09 -18.78
C ASP A 32 10.73 13.40 -18.86
N ARG A 33 10.20 13.87 -17.72
CA ARG A 33 9.29 15.01 -17.64
C ARG A 33 9.61 15.90 -16.44
N ASP A 34 9.05 17.10 -16.45
CA ASP A 34 9.05 18.00 -15.30
C ASP A 34 8.06 17.48 -14.24
N ARG A 35 8.59 16.71 -13.26
CA ARG A 35 7.80 16.10 -12.17
C ARG A 35 7.06 17.13 -11.34
N THR A 36 7.66 18.28 -11.09
CA THR A 36 7.04 19.35 -10.31
C THR A 36 5.80 19.86 -11.04
N LYS A 37 5.94 20.15 -12.31
CA LYS A 37 4.83 20.60 -13.16
C LYS A 37 3.73 19.54 -13.29
N GLU A 38 4.07 18.26 -13.45
CA GLU A 38 3.09 17.17 -13.49
C GLU A 38 2.33 17.02 -12.16
N LEU A 39 3.06 17.13 -11.02
CA LEU A 39 2.45 17.11 -9.71
C LEU A 39 1.47 18.28 -9.52
N ASP A 40 1.86 19.50 -9.87
CA ASP A 40 0.99 20.67 -9.77
C ASP A 40 -0.25 20.55 -10.65
N GLN A 41 -0.11 20.02 -11.87
CA GLN A 41 -1.24 19.72 -12.75
C GLN A 41 -2.15 18.62 -12.15
N LEU A 42 -1.58 17.61 -11.50
CA LEU A 42 -2.34 16.57 -10.81
C LEU A 42 -3.14 17.17 -9.64
N ILE A 43 -2.51 17.98 -8.80
CA ILE A 43 -3.16 18.67 -7.68
C ILE A 43 -4.31 19.57 -8.18
N ALA A 44 -4.07 20.34 -9.23
CA ALA A 44 -5.10 21.19 -9.85
C ALA A 44 -6.30 20.34 -10.35
N ARG A 45 -6.04 19.19 -10.97
CA ARG A 45 -7.09 18.26 -11.41
C ARG A 45 -7.87 17.67 -10.24
N VAL A 46 -7.19 17.24 -9.17
CA VAL A 46 -7.83 16.70 -7.97
C VAL A 46 -8.80 17.72 -7.39
N ARG A 47 -8.37 18.98 -7.25
CA ARG A 47 -9.25 20.08 -6.78
C ARG A 47 -10.43 20.33 -7.71
N LYS A 48 -10.19 20.40 -9.02
CA LYS A 48 -11.23 20.64 -10.02
C LYS A 48 -12.29 19.53 -10.05
N GLU A 49 -11.87 18.28 -9.86
CA GLU A 49 -12.74 17.12 -9.93
C GLU A 49 -13.40 16.75 -8.58
N ARG A 50 -13.19 17.54 -7.53
CA ARG A 50 -13.74 17.34 -6.18
C ARG A 50 -15.26 17.18 -6.13
N ARG A 51 -16.02 17.69 -7.09
CA ARG A 51 -17.50 17.72 -7.09
C ARG A 51 -18.07 18.31 -5.78
N HIS A 52 -19.04 17.60 -5.16
CA HIS A 52 -19.73 18.05 -3.93
C HIS A 52 -19.15 17.41 -2.65
N SER A 53 -18.05 16.70 -2.74
CA SER A 53 -17.43 16.07 -1.57
C SER A 53 -16.74 17.11 -0.66
N LYS A 54 -16.81 16.90 0.66
CA LYS A 54 -16.00 17.62 1.65
C LYS A 54 -14.50 17.40 1.41
N TYR A 55 -14.11 16.24 0.86
CA TYR A 55 -12.73 15.80 0.70
C TYR A 55 -12.32 15.83 -0.77
N ASP A 56 -11.05 16.15 -1.02
CA ASP A 56 -10.48 16.20 -2.36
C ASP A 56 -10.08 14.80 -2.86
N CYS A 57 -9.61 13.95 -1.95
CA CYS A 57 -9.13 12.60 -2.24
C CYS A 57 -9.19 11.72 -0.99
N LEU A 58 -8.97 10.41 -1.16
CA LEU A 58 -8.69 9.49 -0.07
C LEU A 58 -7.19 9.26 0.05
N LEU A 59 -6.70 9.07 1.27
CA LEU A 59 -5.33 8.64 1.55
C LEU A 59 -5.36 7.48 2.55
N GLY A 60 -4.89 6.30 2.12
CA GLY A 60 -4.68 5.17 3.03
C GLY A 60 -3.53 5.44 3.99
N VAL A 61 -3.75 5.26 5.29
CA VAL A 61 -2.75 5.49 6.33
C VAL A 61 -2.54 4.26 7.21
N SER A 62 -1.28 3.91 7.44
CA SER A 62 -0.86 2.84 8.35
C SER A 62 -0.05 3.36 9.55
N GLY A 63 0.17 4.69 9.63
CA GLY A 63 1.12 5.28 10.56
C GLY A 63 2.58 5.12 10.15
N GLY A 64 2.86 4.48 9.02
CA GLY A 64 4.19 4.34 8.42
C GLY A 64 4.71 5.64 7.81
N VAL A 65 6.01 5.67 7.47
CA VAL A 65 6.72 6.86 6.96
C VAL A 65 6.04 7.41 5.72
N ASP A 66 5.84 6.55 4.73
CA ASP A 66 5.44 6.96 3.38
C ASP A 66 4.05 7.62 3.37
N SER A 67 3.04 6.99 3.99
CA SER A 67 1.69 7.54 4.09
C SER A 67 1.62 8.80 4.95
N THR A 68 2.42 8.87 6.02
CA THR A 68 2.51 10.06 6.90
C THR A 68 3.12 11.25 6.16
N TYR A 69 4.21 11.01 5.41
CA TYR A 69 4.84 12.03 4.59
C TYR A 69 3.89 12.55 3.50
N VAL A 70 3.18 11.65 2.84
CA VAL A 70 2.16 12.03 1.84
C VAL A 70 1.06 12.90 2.46
N ALA A 71 0.59 12.60 3.67
CA ALA A 71 -0.41 13.42 4.34
C ALA A 71 0.05 14.87 4.51
N ILE A 72 1.30 15.08 4.96
CA ILE A 72 1.91 16.42 5.05
C ILE A 72 1.93 17.10 3.68
N LYS A 73 2.46 16.39 2.66
CA LYS A 73 2.62 16.98 1.31
C LYS A 73 1.31 17.34 0.63
N LEU A 74 0.23 16.61 0.89
CA LEU A 74 -1.11 16.96 0.42
C LEU A 74 -1.64 18.20 1.15
N LYS A 75 -1.49 18.26 2.47
CA LYS A 75 -1.92 19.41 3.27
C LYS A 75 -1.17 20.68 2.89
N GLU A 76 0.15 20.63 2.74
CA GLU A 76 0.99 21.75 2.30
C GLU A 76 0.57 22.29 0.93
N ARG A 77 0.05 21.42 0.07
CA ARG A 77 -0.52 21.80 -1.24
C ARG A 77 -1.99 22.23 -1.16
N GLY A 78 -2.52 22.39 0.04
CA GLY A 78 -3.90 22.86 0.30
C GLY A 78 -4.98 21.88 -0.13
N LEU A 79 -4.69 20.57 -0.16
CA LEU A 79 -5.71 19.53 -0.31
C LEU A 79 -6.26 19.12 1.07
N ASN A 80 -7.52 18.67 1.06
CA ASN A 80 -8.20 18.10 2.22
C ASN A 80 -8.48 16.60 2.00
N PRO A 81 -7.49 15.72 2.20
CA PRO A 81 -7.71 14.28 2.08
C PRO A 81 -8.55 13.76 3.25
N LEU A 82 -9.41 12.77 2.99
CA LEU A 82 -9.93 11.90 4.04
C LEU A 82 -8.91 10.79 4.26
N LEU A 83 -8.38 10.70 5.48
CA LEU A 83 -7.51 9.60 5.88
C LEU A 83 -8.35 8.32 6.05
N VAL A 84 -7.85 7.20 5.54
CA VAL A 84 -8.54 5.91 5.64
C VAL A 84 -7.61 4.90 6.28
N HIS A 85 -8.03 4.31 7.39
CA HIS A 85 -7.31 3.28 8.11
C HIS A 85 -8.11 1.99 8.17
N LEU A 86 -7.48 0.85 7.87
CA LEU A 86 -8.04 -0.48 8.10
C LEU A 86 -7.54 -1.01 9.45
N ASP A 87 -8.41 -1.12 10.42
CA ASP A 87 -8.11 -1.79 11.67
C ASP A 87 -8.48 -3.28 11.56
N ASN A 88 -7.45 -4.09 11.47
CA ASN A 88 -7.55 -5.54 11.38
C ASN A 88 -7.07 -6.27 12.66
N GLY A 89 -6.94 -5.54 13.76
CA GLY A 89 -6.51 -6.07 15.05
C GLY A 89 -5.00 -6.33 15.19
N TRP A 90 -4.18 -6.01 14.16
CA TRP A 90 -2.74 -6.23 14.17
C TRP A 90 -1.90 -4.96 14.28
N ASN A 91 -2.56 -3.81 14.47
CA ASN A 91 -1.87 -2.54 14.59
C ASN A 91 -1.01 -2.51 15.86
N SER A 92 0.23 -2.03 15.74
CA SER A 92 1.03 -1.74 16.94
C SER A 92 0.48 -0.49 17.64
N GLU A 93 0.65 -0.38 18.96
CA GLU A 93 0.27 0.84 19.69
C GLU A 93 0.93 2.09 19.10
N LEU A 94 2.17 1.94 18.65
CA LEU A 94 2.92 3.03 18.03
C LEU A 94 2.30 3.47 16.71
N SER A 95 1.78 2.53 15.91
CA SER A 95 1.06 2.83 14.67
C SER A 95 -0.20 3.68 14.94
N VAL A 96 -0.97 3.28 15.94
CA VAL A 96 -2.18 4.03 16.36
C VAL A 96 -1.82 5.45 16.82
N ARG A 97 -0.76 5.59 17.63
CA ARG A 97 -0.27 6.90 18.09
C ARG A 97 0.22 7.77 16.93
N ASN A 98 0.96 7.18 15.98
CA ASN A 98 1.43 7.91 14.81
C ASN A 98 0.27 8.37 13.91
N ILE A 99 -0.78 7.55 13.73
CA ILE A 99 -2.00 7.96 13.01
C ILE A 99 -2.70 9.10 13.75
N GLN A 100 -2.86 9.00 15.07
CA GLN A 100 -3.46 10.08 15.87
C GLN A 100 -2.67 11.38 15.71
N SER A 101 -1.33 11.31 15.72
CA SER A 101 -0.48 12.47 15.47
C SER A 101 -0.75 13.15 14.13
N ILE A 102 -1.00 12.37 13.06
CA ILE A 102 -1.35 12.93 11.74
C ILE A 102 -2.68 13.69 11.83
N VAL A 103 -3.69 13.07 12.46
CA VAL A 103 -5.02 13.65 12.62
C VAL A 103 -4.94 14.97 13.38
N ASP A 104 -4.27 14.97 14.54
CA ASP A 104 -4.23 16.11 15.45
C ASP A 104 -3.43 17.30 14.89
N HIS A 105 -2.25 17.04 14.30
CA HIS A 105 -1.41 18.13 13.80
C HIS A 105 -1.87 18.69 12.46
N LEU A 106 -2.37 17.83 11.57
CA LEU A 106 -2.83 18.27 10.25
C LEU A 106 -4.31 18.64 10.22
N GLN A 107 -5.05 18.41 11.30
CA GLN A 107 -6.50 18.67 11.39
C GLN A 107 -7.22 18.02 10.18
N LEU A 108 -6.98 16.72 9.99
CA LEU A 108 -7.58 15.91 8.93
C LEU A 108 -8.57 14.92 9.54
N ASP A 109 -9.64 14.63 8.83
CA ASP A 109 -10.60 13.61 9.25
C ASP A 109 -10.05 12.21 8.98
N LEU A 110 -10.36 11.26 9.86
CA LEU A 110 -10.00 9.86 9.77
C LEU A 110 -11.26 8.99 9.68
N HIS A 111 -11.31 8.14 8.68
CA HIS A 111 -12.25 7.04 8.57
C HIS A 111 -11.55 5.72 8.91
N THR A 112 -11.92 5.10 10.04
CA THR A 112 -11.39 3.79 10.43
C THR A 112 -12.40 2.71 10.07
N TYR A 113 -12.02 1.79 9.20
CA TYR A 113 -12.77 0.58 8.93
C TYR A 113 -12.28 -0.53 9.85
N VAL A 114 -13.13 -0.93 10.80
CA VAL A 114 -12.83 -2.03 11.73
C VAL A 114 -13.38 -3.33 11.14
N VAL A 115 -12.52 -4.33 10.96
CA VAL A 115 -12.96 -5.64 10.45
C VAL A 115 -13.66 -6.45 11.55
N ASP A 116 -14.58 -7.34 11.16
CA ASP A 116 -15.02 -8.42 12.05
C ASP A 116 -13.85 -9.35 12.31
N TRP A 117 -13.29 -9.28 13.53
CA TRP A 117 -12.10 -10.03 13.90
C TRP A 117 -12.28 -11.53 13.78
N SER A 118 -13.46 -12.07 14.12
CA SER A 118 -13.71 -13.51 14.02
C SER A 118 -13.61 -13.99 12.57
N GLU A 119 -14.25 -13.27 11.65
CA GLU A 119 -14.19 -13.61 10.23
C GLU A 119 -12.79 -13.41 9.66
N PHE A 120 -12.16 -12.28 9.96
CA PHE A 120 -10.82 -11.94 9.45
C PHE A 120 -9.76 -12.94 9.93
N ARG A 121 -9.75 -13.29 11.20
CA ARG A 121 -8.88 -14.31 11.79
C ARG A 121 -9.05 -15.65 11.11
N ASP A 122 -10.29 -16.10 10.91
CA ASP A 122 -10.56 -17.40 10.29
C ASP A 122 -10.05 -17.43 8.83
N ILE A 123 -10.16 -16.31 8.09
CA ILE A 123 -9.62 -16.19 6.73
C ILE A 123 -8.08 -16.24 6.78
N GLN A 124 -7.43 -15.51 7.69
CA GLN A 124 -5.97 -15.56 7.84
C GLN A 124 -5.48 -16.97 8.18
N LEU A 125 -6.16 -17.66 9.11
CA LEU A 125 -5.85 -19.06 9.45
C LEU A 125 -6.05 -19.99 8.26
N ALA A 126 -7.05 -19.76 7.40
CA ALA A 126 -7.24 -20.50 6.17
C ALA A 126 -6.04 -20.34 5.23
N PHE A 127 -5.51 -19.12 5.08
CA PHE A 127 -4.32 -18.85 4.27
C PHE A 127 -3.05 -19.51 4.84
N LEU A 128 -2.89 -19.51 6.15
CA LEU A 128 -1.78 -20.23 6.83
C LEU A 128 -1.88 -21.74 6.59
N ARG A 129 -3.07 -22.33 6.69
CA ARG A 129 -3.33 -23.76 6.41
C ARG A 129 -3.15 -24.11 4.94
N ALA A 130 -3.60 -23.25 4.03
CA ALA A 130 -3.38 -23.41 2.60
C ALA A 130 -1.90 -23.34 2.18
N SER A 131 -1.04 -22.88 3.10
CA SER A 131 0.42 -22.80 2.89
C SER A 131 0.80 -22.01 1.63
N VAL A 132 0.12 -20.89 1.38
CA VAL A 132 0.43 -19.97 0.27
C VAL A 132 1.52 -18.99 0.68
N VAL A 133 2.34 -18.55 -0.27
CA VAL A 133 3.44 -17.60 0.00
C VAL A 133 2.91 -16.24 0.42
N ASP A 134 1.86 -15.71 -0.25
CA ASP A 134 1.34 -14.37 0.01
C ASP A 134 0.12 -14.40 0.96
N ILE A 135 0.38 -14.60 2.24
CA ILE A 135 -0.66 -14.58 3.28
C ILE A 135 -1.22 -13.16 3.49
N GLU A 136 -0.44 -12.13 3.21
CA GLU A 136 -0.86 -10.72 3.33
C GLU A 136 -1.90 -10.31 2.29
N LEU A 137 -2.15 -11.14 1.27
CA LEU A 137 -3.25 -10.93 0.33
C LEU A 137 -4.58 -10.61 1.04
N VAL A 138 -4.84 -11.23 2.19
CA VAL A 138 -6.07 -10.99 2.98
C VAL A 138 -6.15 -9.54 3.45
N THR A 139 -5.07 -8.99 4.00
CA THR A 139 -5.02 -7.60 4.47
C THR A 139 -5.01 -6.62 3.30
N ASP A 140 -4.16 -6.85 2.32
CA ASP A 140 -3.98 -5.94 1.18
C ASP A 140 -5.26 -5.82 0.34
N HIS A 141 -5.94 -6.95 0.10
CA HIS A 141 -7.25 -6.93 -0.58
C HIS A 141 -8.28 -6.11 0.20
N ALA A 142 -8.34 -6.30 1.53
CA ALA A 142 -9.29 -5.57 2.38
C ALA A 142 -9.04 -4.06 2.31
N ILE A 143 -7.77 -3.61 2.38
CA ILE A 143 -7.39 -2.21 2.26
C ILE A 143 -7.85 -1.63 0.91
N VAL A 144 -7.50 -2.32 -0.18
CA VAL A 144 -7.89 -1.89 -1.53
C VAL A 144 -9.41 -1.85 -1.69
N ALA A 145 -10.12 -2.86 -1.18
CA ALA A 145 -11.58 -2.92 -1.24
C ALA A 145 -12.22 -1.78 -0.45
N CYS A 146 -11.75 -1.48 0.76
CA CYS A 146 -12.23 -0.36 1.57
C CYS A 146 -12.05 0.97 0.85
N LEU A 147 -10.85 1.24 0.32
CA LEU A 147 -10.55 2.48 -0.40
C LEU A 147 -11.45 2.68 -1.62
N TYR A 148 -11.60 1.67 -2.48
CA TYR A 148 -12.43 1.77 -3.68
C TYR A 148 -13.92 1.90 -3.34
N ASN A 149 -14.41 1.14 -2.36
CA ASN A 149 -15.82 1.20 -1.94
C ASN A 149 -16.15 2.57 -1.34
N LEU A 150 -15.31 3.08 -0.43
CA LEU A 150 -15.48 4.40 0.17
C LEU A 150 -15.36 5.54 -0.86
N ALA A 151 -14.39 5.44 -1.80
CA ALA A 151 -14.26 6.40 -2.88
C ALA A 151 -15.54 6.47 -3.73
N ASN A 152 -16.14 5.31 -4.06
CA ASN A 152 -17.38 5.26 -4.80
C ASN A 152 -18.58 5.80 -3.99
N GLU A 153 -18.66 5.50 -2.71
CA GLU A 153 -19.71 5.96 -1.80
C GLU A 153 -19.71 7.49 -1.68
N LEU A 154 -18.53 8.07 -1.47
CA LEU A 154 -18.36 9.52 -1.30
C LEU A 154 -18.24 10.28 -2.65
N GLY A 155 -18.27 9.59 -3.79
CA GLY A 155 -18.08 10.20 -5.11
C GLY A 155 -16.68 10.78 -5.36
N ILE A 156 -15.67 10.31 -4.59
CA ILE A 156 -14.28 10.74 -4.71
C ILE A 156 -13.60 9.95 -5.83
N LYS A 157 -12.86 10.66 -6.70
CA LYS A 157 -12.19 10.04 -7.86
C LYS A 157 -10.74 9.67 -7.63
N TYR A 158 -10.09 10.23 -6.61
CA TYR A 158 -8.66 10.06 -6.39
C TYR A 158 -8.40 9.34 -5.07
N ILE A 159 -7.70 8.24 -5.17
CA ILE A 159 -7.10 7.51 -4.05
C ILE A 159 -5.60 7.76 -4.14
N ILE A 160 -5.06 8.52 -3.20
CA ILE A 160 -3.63 8.79 -3.14
C ILE A 160 -2.96 7.66 -2.36
N SER A 161 -1.83 7.19 -2.87
CA SER A 161 -1.06 6.09 -2.28
C SER A 161 0.35 6.57 -1.92
N GLY A 162 0.88 6.06 -0.81
CA GLY A 162 2.28 6.20 -0.40
C GLY A 162 3.22 5.19 -1.07
N ASP A 163 2.73 4.38 -1.99
CA ASP A 163 3.58 3.46 -2.76
C ASP A 163 4.62 4.26 -3.56
N ASN A 164 5.85 3.73 -3.62
CA ASN A 164 6.90 4.34 -4.43
C ASN A 164 7.69 3.26 -5.21
N PHE A 165 8.08 3.61 -6.42
CA PHE A 165 8.80 2.69 -7.28
C PHE A 165 10.25 2.49 -6.85
N THR A 166 10.87 3.49 -6.22
CA THR A 166 12.29 3.47 -5.82
C THR A 166 12.59 2.32 -4.85
N THR A 167 11.73 2.11 -3.86
CA THR A 167 11.97 1.11 -2.81
C THR A 167 11.19 -0.20 -3.01
N GLU A 168 10.15 -0.20 -3.87
CA GLU A 168 9.21 -1.33 -4.00
C GLU A 168 9.01 -1.79 -5.46
N GLY A 169 9.69 -1.14 -6.41
CA GLY A 169 9.44 -1.30 -7.84
C GLY A 169 9.72 -2.68 -8.43
N VAL A 170 10.52 -3.50 -7.75
CA VAL A 170 10.92 -4.80 -8.28
C VAL A 170 10.77 -5.88 -7.22
N MET A 171 9.72 -6.68 -7.35
CA MET A 171 9.48 -7.86 -6.52
C MET A 171 9.34 -9.10 -7.40
N PRO A 172 9.91 -10.26 -7.01
CA PRO A 172 9.70 -11.52 -7.70
C PRO A 172 8.21 -11.87 -7.82
N LYS A 173 7.77 -12.24 -9.02
CA LYS A 173 6.35 -12.53 -9.29
C LYS A 173 5.78 -13.66 -8.43
N GLY A 174 6.61 -14.66 -8.11
CA GLY A 174 6.21 -15.79 -7.28
C GLY A 174 6.08 -15.49 -5.79
N TRP A 175 6.46 -14.28 -5.34
CA TRP A 175 6.42 -13.89 -3.93
C TRP A 175 5.18 -13.06 -3.56
N THR A 176 4.43 -12.62 -4.55
CA THR A 176 3.22 -11.81 -4.37
C THR A 176 2.10 -12.34 -5.26
N HIS A 177 0.87 -12.15 -4.82
CA HIS A 177 -0.32 -12.48 -5.58
C HIS A 177 -1.10 -11.20 -5.96
N GLU A 178 -1.93 -11.29 -7.02
CA GLU A 178 -2.77 -10.16 -7.45
C GLU A 178 -3.77 -9.76 -6.35
N LYS A 179 -3.65 -8.53 -5.86
CA LYS A 179 -4.41 -8.06 -4.69
C LYS A 179 -5.92 -7.92 -4.94
N SER A 180 -6.36 -7.94 -6.19
CA SER A 180 -7.78 -7.93 -6.56
C SER A 180 -8.40 -9.33 -6.77
N ASP A 181 -7.67 -10.42 -6.50
CA ASP A 181 -8.16 -11.78 -6.68
C ASP A 181 -9.07 -12.24 -5.52
N LEU A 182 -10.30 -11.74 -5.53
CA LEU A 182 -11.34 -12.14 -4.59
C LEU A 182 -11.73 -13.62 -4.73
N LEU A 183 -11.57 -14.23 -5.92
CA LEU A 183 -11.94 -15.62 -6.14
C LEU A 183 -11.02 -16.54 -5.36
N ASN A 184 -9.70 -16.28 -5.40
CA ASN A 184 -8.72 -17.00 -4.62
C ASN A 184 -9.01 -16.91 -3.11
N ILE A 185 -9.31 -15.69 -2.61
CA ILE A 185 -9.65 -15.49 -1.19
C ILE A 185 -10.88 -16.31 -0.81
N ARG A 186 -11.95 -16.27 -1.63
CA ARG A 186 -13.17 -17.05 -1.39
C ARG A 186 -12.92 -18.54 -1.39
N TYR A 187 -12.14 -19.03 -2.34
CA TYR A 187 -11.79 -20.43 -2.44
C TYR A 187 -11.03 -20.91 -1.21
N ILE A 188 -9.97 -20.22 -0.82
CA ILE A 188 -9.16 -20.58 0.35
C ILE A 188 -9.99 -20.51 1.64
N ALA A 189 -10.75 -19.45 1.85
CA ALA A 189 -11.60 -19.32 3.04
C ALA A 189 -12.62 -20.48 3.14
N ARG A 190 -13.21 -20.88 2.01
CA ARG A 190 -14.17 -21.98 1.98
C ARG A 190 -13.49 -23.34 2.18
N ALA A 191 -12.38 -23.59 1.49
CA ALA A 191 -11.69 -24.89 1.51
C ALA A 191 -11.01 -25.19 2.85
N PHE A 192 -10.42 -24.18 3.51
CA PHE A 192 -9.56 -24.38 4.68
C PHE A 192 -10.17 -23.87 6.01
N ALA A 193 -11.26 -23.08 5.97
CA ALA A 193 -11.98 -22.63 7.15
C ALA A 193 -13.49 -22.89 7.10
N GLY A 194 -14.03 -23.47 6.01
CA GLY A 194 -15.47 -23.66 5.86
C GLY A 194 -16.28 -22.36 5.84
N ARG A 195 -15.64 -21.21 5.68
CA ARG A 195 -16.26 -19.89 5.80
C ARG A 195 -16.71 -19.33 4.45
N LYS A 196 -17.89 -18.69 4.46
CA LYS A 196 -18.31 -17.75 3.40
C LYS A 196 -18.02 -16.34 3.88
N LEU A 197 -17.48 -15.50 3.00
CA LEU A 197 -17.22 -14.09 3.32
C LEU A 197 -18.55 -13.34 3.50
N ARG A 198 -18.76 -12.73 4.66
CA ARG A 198 -19.97 -11.97 5.00
C ARG A 198 -19.69 -10.49 5.12
N THR A 199 -18.84 -10.11 6.11
CA THR A 199 -18.49 -8.74 6.47
C THR A 199 -17.15 -8.31 5.88
N TYR A 200 -16.29 -9.26 5.51
CA TYR A 200 -14.99 -8.99 4.94
C TYR A 200 -15.10 -8.08 3.69
N PRO A 201 -14.31 -6.99 3.61
CA PRO A 201 -14.34 -6.07 2.48
C PRO A 201 -14.03 -6.78 1.16
N ARG A 202 -14.86 -6.55 0.16
CA ARG A 202 -14.80 -7.28 -1.11
C ARG A 202 -14.72 -6.34 -2.29
N LEU A 203 -13.77 -6.61 -3.19
CA LEU A 203 -13.64 -5.94 -4.47
C LEU A 203 -13.35 -6.99 -5.55
N SER A 204 -14.36 -7.38 -6.30
CA SER A 204 -14.14 -8.28 -7.43
C SER A 204 -13.46 -7.56 -8.59
N TYR A 205 -12.78 -8.32 -9.46
CA TYR A 205 -12.13 -7.77 -10.65
C TYR A 205 -13.10 -6.95 -11.52
N LEU A 206 -14.28 -7.47 -11.81
CA LEU A 206 -15.27 -6.76 -12.63
C LEU A 206 -15.75 -5.47 -11.96
N ARG A 207 -15.99 -5.49 -10.63
CA ARG A 207 -16.37 -4.28 -9.89
C ARG A 207 -15.24 -3.25 -9.92
N ARG A 208 -13.99 -3.67 -9.74
CA ARG A 208 -12.83 -2.78 -9.85
C ARG A 208 -12.76 -2.13 -11.24
N GLN A 209 -12.92 -2.92 -12.32
CA GLN A 209 -12.93 -2.38 -13.68
C GLN A 209 -14.08 -1.36 -13.88
N TYR A 210 -15.27 -1.66 -13.40
CA TYR A 210 -16.38 -0.72 -13.40
C TYR A 210 -16.04 0.59 -12.69
N LEU A 211 -15.43 0.52 -11.49
CA LEU A 211 -15.06 1.70 -10.70
C LEU A 211 -13.97 2.53 -11.39
N VAL A 212 -13.01 1.87 -12.01
CA VAL A 212 -11.92 2.54 -12.74
C VAL A 212 -12.40 3.16 -14.06
N LEU A 213 -13.09 2.38 -14.88
CA LEU A 213 -13.43 2.79 -16.27
C LEU A 213 -14.67 3.68 -16.32
N LEU A 214 -15.72 3.36 -15.56
CA LEU A 214 -17.00 4.09 -15.63
C LEU A 214 -17.15 5.14 -14.53
N LYS A 215 -16.66 4.89 -13.32
CA LYS A 215 -16.69 5.88 -12.23
C LYS A 215 -15.45 6.80 -12.24
N GLY A 216 -14.41 6.44 -12.96
CA GLY A 216 -13.19 7.22 -13.11
C GLY A 216 -12.34 7.31 -11.86
N ILE A 217 -12.43 6.30 -10.96
CA ILE A 217 -11.59 6.23 -9.76
C ILE A 217 -10.16 5.89 -10.16
N LYS A 218 -9.20 6.69 -9.69
CA LYS A 218 -7.77 6.59 -10.02
C LYS A 218 -6.95 6.42 -8.74
N VAL A 219 -6.02 5.47 -8.75
CA VAL A 219 -5.00 5.36 -7.71
C VAL A 219 -3.75 6.07 -8.17
N VAL A 220 -3.21 6.95 -7.33
CA VAL A 220 -2.07 7.80 -7.66
C VAL A 220 -0.95 7.58 -6.65
N PRO A 221 0.16 6.92 -7.03
CA PRO A 221 1.37 6.80 -6.20
C PRO A 221 2.14 8.13 -6.25
N ILE A 222 1.73 9.07 -5.39
CA ILE A 222 2.16 10.48 -5.49
C ILE A 222 3.67 10.66 -5.25
N LEU A 223 4.30 9.77 -4.48
CA LEU A 223 5.75 9.83 -4.23
C LEU A 223 6.59 9.66 -5.50
N ASN A 224 6.04 9.03 -6.54
CA ASN A 224 6.72 8.90 -7.83
C ASN A 224 6.87 10.23 -8.60
N TYR A 225 6.13 11.26 -8.19
CA TYR A 225 6.21 12.62 -8.74
C TYR A 225 7.12 13.54 -7.93
N MET A 226 7.75 13.04 -6.88
CA MET A 226 8.60 13.81 -5.95
C MET A 226 9.99 13.22 -5.89
N ASP A 227 10.96 14.05 -5.48
CA ASP A 227 12.28 13.56 -5.03
C ASP A 227 12.12 13.04 -3.60
N TYR A 228 11.73 11.77 -3.51
CA TYR A 228 11.45 11.13 -2.25
C TYR A 228 12.70 10.47 -1.68
N ASP A 229 13.16 10.98 -0.54
CA ASP A 229 14.19 10.37 0.30
C ASP A 229 13.58 9.96 1.64
N LYS A 230 13.69 8.68 1.98
CA LYS A 230 13.07 8.12 3.18
C LYS A 230 13.69 8.64 4.48
N VAL A 231 14.98 8.97 4.47
CA VAL A 231 15.68 9.50 5.66
C VAL A 231 15.23 10.92 5.93
N LEU A 232 15.20 11.76 4.90
CA LEU A 232 14.71 13.14 4.99
C LEU A 232 13.21 13.17 5.36
N ALA A 233 12.43 12.28 4.77
CA ALA A 233 11.00 12.13 5.10
C ALA A 233 10.79 11.81 6.58
N LYS A 234 11.56 10.87 7.16
CA LYS A 234 11.51 10.55 8.60
C LYS A 234 11.84 11.77 9.47
N GLN A 235 12.86 12.53 9.13
CA GLN A 235 13.22 13.74 9.85
C GLN A 235 12.10 14.78 9.82
N GLU A 236 11.53 15.01 8.63
CA GLU A 236 10.44 15.97 8.45
C GLU A 236 9.19 15.58 9.25
N ILE A 237 8.73 14.32 9.14
CA ILE A 237 7.53 13.87 9.85
C ILE A 237 7.73 13.84 11.36
N SER A 238 8.93 13.51 11.85
CA SER A 238 9.25 13.55 13.28
C SER A 238 9.21 14.97 13.81
N THR A 239 9.79 15.93 13.08
CA THR A 239 9.83 17.33 13.48
C THR A 239 8.42 17.97 13.44
N LYS A 240 7.64 17.72 12.37
CA LYS A 240 6.34 18.37 12.17
C LYS A 240 5.21 17.76 12.99
N LEU A 241 5.24 16.45 13.21
CA LEU A 241 4.13 15.71 13.81
C LEU A 241 4.49 15.02 15.13
N GLY A 242 5.76 15.02 15.55
CA GLY A 242 6.19 14.19 16.67
C GLY A 242 6.10 12.68 16.37
N TRP A 243 6.10 12.32 15.09
CA TRP A 243 6.06 10.93 14.65
C TRP A 243 7.26 10.15 15.20
N LYS A 244 7.02 8.91 15.63
CA LYS A 244 8.06 8.05 16.22
C LYS A 244 8.40 6.88 15.30
N ASP A 245 9.71 6.65 15.12
CA ASP A 245 10.22 5.54 14.30
C ASP A 245 9.95 4.18 14.98
N TYR A 246 9.61 3.19 14.16
CA TYR A 246 9.40 1.81 14.60
C TYR A 246 10.70 1.04 14.88
N MET A 247 11.85 1.60 14.52
CA MET A 247 13.18 0.97 14.59
C MET A 247 13.31 -0.32 13.74
N THR A 248 12.21 -0.78 13.15
CA THR A 248 12.17 -1.99 12.29
C THR A 248 11.27 -1.74 11.09
N LYS A 249 11.55 -2.44 9.98
CA LYS A 249 10.65 -2.44 8.83
C LYS A 249 9.34 -3.15 9.21
N HIS A 250 8.19 -2.62 8.75
CA HIS A 250 6.83 -3.12 9.04
C HIS A 250 6.47 -3.16 10.53
N GLY A 251 7.06 -2.23 11.33
CA GLY A 251 6.76 -2.11 12.75
C GLY A 251 5.33 -1.61 13.03
N GLU A 252 4.63 -1.11 12.02
CA GLU A 252 3.24 -0.68 12.08
C GLU A 252 2.27 -1.85 12.30
N SER A 253 2.58 -3.06 11.80
CA SER A 253 1.74 -4.25 11.94
C SER A 253 2.51 -5.41 12.57
N ILE A 254 1.99 -5.92 13.69
CA ILE A 254 2.59 -7.04 14.40
C ILE A 254 2.59 -8.31 13.53
N PHE A 255 1.49 -8.57 12.81
CA PHE A 255 1.38 -9.74 11.94
C PHE A 255 2.32 -9.63 10.74
N THR A 256 2.36 -8.49 10.04
CA THR A 256 3.24 -8.28 8.89
C THR A 256 4.70 -8.46 9.26
N ARG A 257 5.12 -7.92 10.42
CA ARG A 257 6.47 -8.08 10.93
C ARG A 257 6.80 -9.54 11.22
N PHE A 258 5.91 -10.27 11.88
CA PHE A 258 6.08 -11.70 12.15
C PHE A 258 6.14 -12.52 10.86
N TYR A 259 5.21 -12.28 9.96
CA TYR A 259 5.14 -12.97 8.67
C TYR A 259 6.41 -12.77 7.83
N GLN A 260 6.85 -11.52 7.67
CA GLN A 260 8.00 -11.21 6.81
C GLN A 260 9.34 -11.59 7.41
N ASN A 261 9.48 -11.52 8.74
CA ASN A 261 10.75 -11.82 9.40
C ASN A 261 10.89 -13.31 9.81
N HIS A 262 9.78 -14.02 9.94
CA HIS A 262 9.81 -15.41 10.41
C HIS A 262 9.16 -16.38 9.42
N ILE A 263 7.89 -16.22 9.08
CA ILE A 263 7.17 -17.20 8.25
C ILE A 263 7.80 -17.30 6.86
N LEU A 264 8.02 -16.19 6.18
CA LEU A 264 8.58 -16.18 4.84
C LEU A 264 9.99 -16.82 4.77
N PRO A 265 10.96 -16.43 5.62
CA PRO A 265 12.30 -17.04 5.58
C PRO A 265 12.31 -18.51 6.00
N VAL A 266 11.59 -18.87 7.05
CA VAL A 266 11.66 -20.21 7.63
C VAL A 266 10.88 -21.23 6.80
N LYS A 267 9.65 -20.88 6.39
CA LYS A 267 8.77 -21.82 5.70
C LYS A 267 8.95 -21.83 4.18
N PHE A 268 9.15 -20.64 3.59
CA PHE A 268 9.16 -20.48 2.14
C PHE A 268 10.55 -20.16 1.56
N HIS A 269 11.56 -19.96 2.41
CA HIS A 269 12.90 -19.56 2.02
C HIS A 269 12.92 -18.25 1.22
N VAL A 270 11.98 -17.35 1.54
CA VAL A 270 11.81 -16.06 0.90
C VAL A 270 12.21 -14.95 1.87
N ASP A 271 13.21 -14.16 1.53
CA ASP A 271 13.60 -12.97 2.29
C ASP A 271 13.32 -11.70 1.48
N LYS A 272 12.17 -11.07 1.74
CA LYS A 272 11.77 -9.82 1.07
C LYS A 272 12.76 -8.67 1.30
N ARG A 273 13.53 -8.68 2.40
CA ARG A 273 14.55 -7.66 2.68
C ARG A 273 15.64 -7.65 1.59
N LYS A 274 16.04 -8.83 1.12
CA LYS A 274 17.02 -8.95 0.02
C LYS A 274 16.49 -8.35 -1.29
N ALA A 275 15.19 -8.52 -1.59
CA ALA A 275 14.59 -7.91 -2.78
C ALA A 275 14.57 -6.38 -2.68
N HIS A 276 14.20 -5.84 -1.51
CA HIS A 276 14.20 -4.38 -1.29
C HIS A 276 15.62 -3.80 -1.38
N LEU A 277 16.62 -4.44 -0.77
CA LEU A 277 18.03 -4.02 -0.89
C LEU A 277 18.51 -4.09 -2.33
N SER A 278 18.14 -5.15 -3.06
CA SER A 278 18.49 -5.27 -4.48
C SER A 278 17.90 -4.15 -5.33
N ALA A 279 16.67 -3.69 -5.01
CA ALA A 279 16.06 -2.56 -5.72
C ALA A 279 16.78 -1.23 -5.47
N LEU A 280 17.40 -1.06 -4.29
CA LEU A 280 18.18 0.14 -3.97
C LEU A 280 19.58 0.17 -4.62
N ILE A 281 20.05 -0.97 -5.13
CA ILE A 281 21.36 -1.11 -5.79
C ILE A 281 21.23 -0.95 -7.32
N CYS A 282 20.05 -1.25 -7.87
CA CYS A 282 19.76 -0.99 -9.29
C CYS A 282 19.59 0.51 -9.55
#